data_5ac470357b8b89b6393678ed9cfe9e7e
#
_entry.id   5ac470357b8b89b6393678ed9cfe9e7e
#
_cell.length_a   1.000
_cell.length_b   1.000
_cell.length_c   1.000
_cell.angle_alpha   90.00
_cell.angle_beta   90.00
_cell.angle_gamma   90.00
#
_symmetry.space_group_name_H-M   'P 1'
#
loop_
_entity.id
_entity.type
_entity.pdbx_description
1 polymer ?
#
loop_
_entity_poly.entity_id
_entity_poly.type
_entity_poly.pdbx_seq_one_letter_code
_entity_poly.pdbx_strand_id
1 'polypeptide(L)'
;SPFVTVQGMLSIGNYVYGSDVVADVFDSSRTKIGTSTLYLDKVKVGDAAQTTSRLNLKISPTDLFGFNVSMFTASELYANFNPEDFDTKGDSAMMIPAYELFDFGASYKLSIAKENIYVRLNVNNLFDNHYISESSTNIVAGPGDPTYLGVHTGNRAFPGWGRSWNLGFTYRF
;
A
#
# COMPACT_ATOMS: atom_id res chain seq x y z
N SER A 1 -10.47 22.60 22.80
CA SER A 1 -10.23 21.47 21.85
C SER A 1 -10.34 20.16 22.60
N PRO A 2 -10.82 19.07 21.98
CA PRO A 2 -10.95 17.80 22.67
C PRO A 2 -9.56 17.27 23.05
N PHE A 3 -9.46 16.78 24.30
CA PHE A 3 -8.24 16.17 24.82
C PHE A 3 -7.79 14.95 23.99
N VAL A 4 -8.76 14.19 23.50
CA VAL A 4 -8.55 13.01 22.67
C VAL A 4 -9.43 13.08 21.44
N THR A 5 -8.86 12.76 20.27
CA THR A 5 -9.60 12.60 19.03
C THR A 5 -9.25 11.26 18.42
N VAL A 6 -10.26 10.48 18.06
CA VAL A 6 -10.12 9.21 17.34
C VAL A 6 -10.76 9.38 15.96
N GLN A 7 -10.05 8.95 14.93
CA GLN A 7 -10.53 8.93 13.56
C GLN A 7 -10.26 7.55 12.97
N GLY A 8 -11.26 6.97 12.33
CA GLY A 8 -11.16 5.67 11.68
C GLY A 8 -11.61 5.74 10.23
N MET A 9 -10.99 4.93 9.40
CA MET A 9 -11.38 4.68 8.01
C MET A 9 -11.30 3.18 7.77
N LEU A 10 -12.29 2.64 7.07
CA LEU A 10 -12.30 1.26 6.58
C LEU A 10 -12.82 1.29 5.14
N SER A 11 -12.08 0.65 4.23
CA SER A 11 -12.51 0.42 2.85
C SER A 11 -12.46 -1.08 2.60
N ILE A 12 -13.55 -1.64 2.10
CA ILE A 12 -13.66 -3.04 1.72
C ILE A 12 -14.19 -3.07 0.29
N GLY A 13 -13.44 -3.67 -0.60
CA GLY A 13 -13.79 -3.81 -2.01
C GLY A 13 -13.67 -5.25 -2.49
N ASN A 14 -14.23 -5.50 -3.65
CA ASN A 14 -14.04 -6.73 -4.42
C ASN A 14 -13.83 -6.35 -5.88
N TYR A 15 -12.62 -5.87 -6.19
CA TYR A 15 -12.26 -5.41 -7.52
C TYR A 15 -11.81 -6.60 -8.36
N VAL A 16 -12.60 -6.96 -9.36
CA VAL A 16 -12.36 -8.10 -10.25
C VAL A 16 -12.65 -7.71 -11.69
N TYR A 17 -12.01 -8.39 -12.61
CA TYR A 17 -12.44 -8.32 -14.02
C TYR A 17 -13.80 -8.99 -14.19
N GLY A 18 -14.65 -8.41 -15.03
CA GLY A 18 -16.05 -8.80 -15.15
C GLY A 18 -16.33 -9.92 -16.14
N SER A 19 -15.37 -10.27 -17.00
CA SER A 19 -15.54 -11.30 -18.03
C SER A 19 -14.22 -11.70 -18.67
N ASP A 20 -14.21 -12.84 -19.33
CA ASP A 20 -13.17 -13.22 -20.27
C ASP A 20 -13.21 -12.31 -21.52
N VAL A 21 -12.07 -12.15 -22.17
CA VAL A 21 -11.91 -11.29 -23.34
C VAL A 21 -11.35 -12.11 -24.49
N VAL A 22 -11.94 -11.95 -25.69
CA VAL A 22 -11.37 -12.47 -26.93
C VAL A 22 -10.57 -11.36 -27.59
N ALA A 23 -9.26 -11.54 -27.68
CA ALA A 23 -8.33 -10.59 -28.28
C ALA A 23 -7.87 -11.05 -29.65
N ASP A 24 -7.71 -10.12 -30.57
CA ASP A 24 -7.13 -10.40 -31.89
C ASP A 24 -5.61 -10.51 -31.78
N VAL A 25 -5.04 -11.55 -32.38
CA VAL A 25 -3.60 -11.78 -32.45
C VAL A 25 -3.08 -11.30 -33.81
N PHE A 26 -2.02 -10.50 -33.79
CA PHE A 26 -1.38 -9.93 -34.96
C PHE A 26 0.08 -10.41 -35.10
N ASP A 27 0.54 -10.58 -36.33
CA ASP A 27 1.94 -10.83 -36.64
C ASP A 27 2.80 -9.54 -36.60
N SER A 28 4.10 -9.67 -36.81
CA SER A 28 5.04 -8.53 -36.86
C SER A 28 4.73 -7.52 -37.98
N SER A 29 3.97 -7.94 -38.99
CA SER A 29 3.49 -7.09 -40.11
C SER A 29 2.15 -6.43 -39.81
N ARG A 30 1.62 -6.60 -38.57
CA ARG A 30 0.30 -6.13 -38.14
C ARG A 30 -0.87 -6.77 -38.92
N THR A 31 -0.67 -7.97 -39.44
CA THR A 31 -1.74 -8.76 -40.08
C THR A 31 -2.37 -9.65 -39.01
N LYS A 32 -3.70 -9.64 -38.92
CA LYS A 32 -4.41 -10.50 -37.99
C LYS A 32 -4.20 -11.96 -38.37
N ILE A 33 -3.65 -12.76 -37.46
CA ILE A 33 -3.35 -14.17 -37.63
C ILE A 33 -4.26 -15.11 -36.85
N GLY A 34 -5.07 -14.56 -35.93
CA GLY A 34 -5.99 -15.36 -35.13
C GLY A 34 -6.66 -14.57 -34.02
N THR A 35 -7.21 -15.32 -33.07
CA THR A 35 -7.75 -14.79 -31.82
C THR A 35 -7.24 -15.63 -30.65
N SER A 36 -7.06 -15.01 -29.50
CA SER A 36 -6.78 -15.67 -28.22
C SER A 36 -7.87 -15.33 -27.20
N THR A 37 -8.24 -16.27 -26.35
CA THR A 37 -9.14 -16.02 -25.24
C THR A 37 -8.28 -15.75 -24.00
N LEU A 38 -8.49 -14.59 -23.38
CA LEU A 38 -7.88 -14.20 -22.12
C LEU A 38 -8.88 -14.49 -21.01
N TYR A 39 -8.53 -15.40 -20.10
CA TYR A 39 -9.40 -15.90 -19.03
C TYR A 39 -9.34 -14.96 -17.82
N LEU A 40 -10.02 -13.83 -17.90
CA LEU A 40 -9.99 -12.77 -16.89
C LEU A 40 -11.21 -12.75 -15.96
N ASP A 41 -12.25 -13.55 -16.23
CA ASP A 41 -13.47 -13.53 -15.39
C ASP A 41 -13.13 -13.81 -13.93
N LYS A 42 -13.50 -12.85 -13.05
CA LYS A 42 -13.24 -12.85 -11.60
C LYS A 42 -11.76 -12.79 -11.17
N VAL A 43 -10.82 -12.62 -12.08
CA VAL A 43 -9.44 -12.34 -11.72
C VAL A 43 -9.36 -11.02 -10.95
N LYS A 44 -8.59 -11.00 -9.87
CA LYS A 44 -8.43 -9.81 -9.03
C LYS A 44 -7.65 -8.73 -9.77
N VAL A 45 -8.10 -7.48 -9.64
CA VAL A 45 -7.41 -6.32 -10.21
C VAL A 45 -6.14 -6.07 -9.40
N GLY A 46 -5.02 -5.93 -10.09
CA GLY A 46 -3.72 -5.61 -9.50
C GLY A 46 -3.62 -4.17 -9.00
N ASP A 47 -2.59 -3.90 -8.22
CA ASP A 47 -2.23 -2.58 -7.64
C ASP A 47 -3.31 -1.93 -6.75
N ALA A 48 -4.33 -2.68 -6.39
CA ALA A 48 -5.41 -2.22 -5.52
C ALA A 48 -5.63 -3.20 -4.36
N ALA A 49 -5.36 -2.76 -3.14
CA ALA A 49 -5.74 -3.52 -1.96
C ALA A 49 -7.26 -3.58 -1.86
N GLN A 50 -7.82 -4.79 -1.72
CA GLN A 50 -9.27 -4.98 -1.59
C GLN A 50 -9.76 -4.47 -0.23
N THR A 51 -8.92 -4.57 0.80
CA THR A 51 -9.24 -4.08 2.14
C THR A 51 -8.13 -3.17 2.64
N THR A 52 -8.48 -1.95 3.04
CA THR A 52 -7.60 -1.03 3.74
C THR A 52 -8.27 -0.48 4.98
N SER A 53 -7.50 -0.27 6.04
CA SER A 53 -7.99 0.44 7.21
C SER A 53 -6.98 1.47 7.70
N ARG A 54 -7.48 2.53 8.34
CA ARG A 54 -6.65 3.49 9.06
C ARG A 54 -7.34 3.86 10.37
N LEU A 55 -6.57 3.82 11.45
CA LEU A 55 -6.96 4.35 12.75
C LEU A 55 -5.96 5.42 13.14
N ASN A 56 -6.45 6.59 13.55
CA ASN A 56 -5.64 7.69 14.03
C ASN A 56 -6.12 8.12 15.41
N LEU A 57 -5.21 8.16 16.37
CA LEU A 57 -5.42 8.65 17.72
C LEU A 57 -4.58 9.92 17.92
N LYS A 58 -5.25 11.04 18.18
CA LYS A 58 -4.62 12.29 18.55
C LYS A 58 -4.92 12.61 20.01
N ILE A 59 -3.89 12.92 20.77
CA ILE A 59 -3.97 13.31 22.19
C ILE A 59 -3.33 14.68 22.34
N SER A 60 -4.06 15.62 22.94
CA SER A 60 -3.58 16.99 23.22
C SER A 60 -3.80 17.28 24.71
N PRO A 61 -2.89 16.82 25.60
CA PRO A 61 -3.05 16.94 27.06
C PRO A 61 -3.10 18.41 27.50
N THR A 62 -2.44 19.26 26.77
CA THR A 62 -2.43 20.72 26.95
C THR A 62 -2.36 21.41 25.59
N ASP A 63 -2.50 22.72 25.56
CA ASP A 63 -2.29 23.54 24.37
C ASP A 63 -0.82 23.57 23.90
N LEU A 64 0.09 23.05 24.73
CA LEU A 64 1.52 23.01 24.46
C LEU A 64 1.98 21.71 23.82
N PHE A 65 1.34 20.58 24.17
CA PHE A 65 1.73 19.25 23.73
C PHE A 65 0.66 18.57 22.90
N GLY A 66 1.07 17.97 21.82
CA GLY A 66 0.23 17.09 21.00
C GLY A 66 0.99 15.84 20.61
N PHE A 67 0.28 14.72 20.64
CA PHE A 67 0.77 13.41 20.18
C PHE A 67 -0.23 12.83 19.20
N ASN A 68 0.27 12.11 18.22
CA ASN A 68 -0.58 11.30 17.36
C ASN A 68 0.07 9.93 17.11
N VAL A 69 -0.76 8.92 17.08
CA VAL A 69 -0.41 7.58 16.65
C VAL A 69 -1.37 7.20 15.55
N SER A 70 -0.87 6.71 14.43
CA SER A 70 -1.71 6.12 13.41
C SER A 70 -1.29 4.70 13.09
N MET A 71 -2.27 3.87 12.79
CA MET A 71 -2.11 2.52 12.28
C MET A 71 -2.76 2.48 10.89
N PHE A 72 -2.06 1.91 9.91
CA PHE A 72 -2.58 1.64 8.58
C PHE A 72 -2.41 0.16 8.26
N THR A 73 -3.43 -0.45 7.65
CA THR A 73 -3.36 -1.83 7.17
C THR A 73 -3.78 -1.91 5.70
N ALA A 74 -3.12 -2.80 4.96
CA ALA A 74 -3.53 -3.18 3.62
C ALA A 74 -3.51 -4.70 3.51
N SER A 75 -4.57 -5.26 2.97
CA SER A 75 -4.71 -6.70 2.76
C SER A 75 -5.43 -7.01 1.47
N GLU A 76 -5.28 -8.26 1.01
CA GLU A 76 -5.79 -8.69 -0.28
C GLU A 76 -5.30 -7.76 -1.42
N LEU A 77 -4.00 -7.45 -1.37
CA LEU A 77 -3.30 -6.70 -2.42
C LEU A 77 -2.81 -7.71 -3.46
N TYR A 78 -3.06 -7.43 -4.73
CA TYR A 78 -2.67 -8.30 -5.83
C TYR A 78 -1.65 -7.62 -6.72
N ALA A 79 -0.74 -8.42 -7.27
CA ALA A 79 0.25 -7.95 -8.22
C ALA A 79 -0.41 -7.45 -9.50
N ASN A 80 0.21 -6.48 -10.15
CA ASN A 80 -0.11 -6.14 -11.52
C ASN A 80 0.36 -7.25 -12.46
N PHE A 81 -0.29 -7.38 -13.60
CA PHE A 81 0.01 -8.42 -14.58
C PHE A 81 -0.31 -7.93 -16.00
N ASN A 82 0.29 -8.58 -16.96
CA ASN A 82 -0.12 -8.41 -18.35
C ASN A 82 -1.33 -9.31 -18.61
N PRO A 83 -2.49 -8.78 -19.05
CA PRO A 83 -3.65 -9.60 -19.40
C PRO A 83 -3.35 -10.72 -20.41
N GLU A 84 -2.37 -10.53 -21.28
CA GLU A 84 -1.97 -11.54 -22.28
C GLU A 84 -1.38 -12.81 -21.64
N ASP A 85 -0.91 -12.74 -20.39
CA ASP A 85 -0.38 -13.88 -19.64
C ASP A 85 -1.50 -14.81 -19.12
N PHE A 86 -2.78 -14.41 -19.25
CA PHE A 86 -3.95 -15.15 -18.80
C PHE A 86 -4.62 -15.93 -19.95
N ASP A 87 -3.81 -16.61 -20.75
CA ASP A 87 -4.28 -17.46 -21.86
C ASP A 87 -4.69 -18.86 -21.41
N THR A 88 -4.42 -19.23 -20.17
CA THR A 88 -4.75 -20.51 -19.56
C THR A 88 -5.86 -20.34 -18.52
N LYS A 89 -6.88 -21.17 -18.62
CA LYS A 89 -8.01 -21.13 -17.68
C LYS A 89 -7.58 -21.57 -16.28
N GLY A 90 -7.85 -20.72 -15.29
CA GLY A 90 -7.54 -20.96 -13.88
C GLY A 90 -6.33 -20.18 -13.39
N ASP A 91 -5.66 -19.42 -14.23
CA ASP A 91 -4.64 -18.46 -13.78
C ASP A 91 -5.26 -17.42 -12.85
N SER A 92 -4.45 -16.94 -11.91
CA SER A 92 -4.87 -15.99 -10.90
C SER A 92 -3.80 -14.93 -10.66
N ALA A 93 -4.24 -13.76 -10.25
CA ALA A 93 -3.31 -12.73 -9.80
C ALA A 93 -2.63 -13.16 -8.49
N MET A 94 -1.30 -12.99 -8.41
CA MET A 94 -0.51 -13.28 -7.22
C MET A 94 -0.93 -12.32 -6.10
N MET A 95 -1.27 -12.88 -4.94
CA MET A 95 -1.55 -12.08 -3.75
C MET A 95 -0.23 -11.67 -3.08
N ILE A 96 -0.08 -10.38 -2.83
CA ILE A 96 1.02 -9.82 -2.05
C ILE A 96 0.63 -9.91 -0.57
N PRO A 97 1.56 -10.32 0.32
CA PRO A 97 1.28 -10.42 1.74
C PRO A 97 0.76 -9.12 2.35
N ALA A 98 -0.24 -9.23 3.22
CA ALA A 98 -0.78 -8.10 3.97
C ALA A 98 0.29 -7.44 4.84
N TYR A 99 0.14 -6.15 5.08
CA TYR A 99 1.05 -5.42 5.96
C TYR A 99 0.32 -4.39 6.82
N GLU A 100 0.98 -4.00 7.90
CA GLU A 100 0.54 -2.96 8.81
C GLU A 100 1.68 -1.99 9.10
N LEU A 101 1.34 -0.71 9.20
CA LEU A 101 2.29 0.36 9.47
C LEU A 101 1.79 1.19 10.65
N PHE A 102 2.71 1.52 11.55
CA PHE A 102 2.45 2.42 12.66
C PHE A 102 3.30 3.67 12.51
N ASP A 103 2.65 4.83 12.62
CA ASP A 103 3.33 6.11 12.62
C ASP A 103 3.14 6.79 13.97
N PHE A 104 4.12 7.57 14.37
CA PHE A 104 4.09 8.37 15.59
C PHE A 104 4.42 9.82 15.27
N GLY A 105 3.69 10.74 15.88
CA GLY A 105 3.99 12.16 15.83
C GLY A 105 3.92 12.79 17.20
N ALA A 106 4.81 13.74 17.44
CA ALA A 106 4.79 14.58 18.63
C ALA A 106 4.96 16.04 18.24
N SER A 107 4.27 16.93 18.94
CA SER A 107 4.41 18.37 18.75
C SER A 107 4.51 19.08 20.10
N TYR A 108 5.35 20.11 20.11
CA TYR A 108 5.52 20.96 21.26
C TYR A 108 5.50 22.43 20.84
N LYS A 109 4.70 23.22 21.56
CA LYS A 109 4.65 24.68 21.41
C LYS A 109 5.36 25.31 22.60
N LEU A 110 6.46 26.00 22.33
CA LEU A 110 7.17 26.78 23.31
C LEU A 110 6.83 28.27 23.08
N SER A 111 6.30 28.92 24.11
CA SER A 111 5.97 30.37 24.06
C SER A 111 6.94 31.14 24.94
N ILE A 112 7.72 32.03 24.34
CA ILE A 112 8.73 32.87 25.02
C ILE A 112 8.49 34.32 24.62
N ALA A 113 8.23 35.20 25.59
CA ALA A 113 8.13 36.66 25.42
C ALA A 113 7.19 37.11 24.26
N LYS A 114 6.02 36.46 24.11
CA LYS A 114 4.99 36.66 23.08
C LYS A 114 5.28 35.96 21.72
N GLU A 115 6.42 35.35 21.56
CA GLU A 115 6.78 34.60 20.36
C GLU A 115 6.53 33.12 20.53
N ASN A 116 6.29 32.41 19.46
CA ASN A 116 5.97 30.98 19.50
C ASN A 116 6.96 30.19 18.66
N ILE A 117 7.52 29.15 19.26
CA ILE A 117 8.33 28.14 18.59
C ILE A 117 7.54 26.84 18.59
N TYR A 118 7.34 26.24 17.42
CA TYR A 118 6.71 24.94 17.27
C TYR A 118 7.77 23.92 16.87
N VAL A 119 7.87 22.87 17.65
CA VAL A 119 8.72 21.71 17.35
C VAL A 119 7.81 20.55 16.98
N ARG A 120 8.12 19.85 15.90
CA ARG A 120 7.37 18.66 15.45
C ARG A 120 8.32 17.54 15.11
N LEU A 121 8.07 16.38 15.69
CA LEU A 121 8.72 15.13 15.36
C LEU A 121 7.67 14.22 14.69
N ASN A 122 8.03 13.62 13.55
CA ASN A 122 7.25 12.52 12.98
C ASN A 122 8.18 11.36 12.73
N VAL A 123 7.69 10.16 13.03
CA VAL A 123 8.34 8.88 12.75
C VAL A 123 7.34 8.05 11.97
N ASN A 124 7.65 7.74 10.73
CA ASN A 124 6.85 6.87 9.88
C ASN A 124 7.41 5.45 9.98
N ASN A 125 6.53 4.46 9.88
CA ASN A 125 6.86 3.06 10.06
C ASN A 125 7.68 2.82 11.34
N LEU A 126 7.08 3.15 12.46
CA LEU A 126 7.72 3.19 13.78
C LEU A 126 8.44 1.87 14.14
N PHE A 127 7.87 0.74 13.75
CA PHE A 127 8.41 -0.60 14.04
C PHE A 127 9.35 -1.13 12.97
N ASP A 128 9.63 -0.34 11.91
CA ASP A 128 10.49 -0.72 10.79
C ASP A 128 10.03 -1.99 10.07
N ASN A 129 8.72 -2.14 9.90
CA ASN A 129 8.15 -3.28 9.20
C ASN A 129 8.60 -3.29 7.74
N HIS A 130 9.12 -4.43 7.30
CA HIS A 130 9.47 -4.63 5.90
C HIS A 130 8.28 -5.25 5.17
N TYR A 131 7.92 -4.69 4.04
CA TYR A 131 6.77 -5.12 3.26
C TYR A 131 6.98 -4.87 1.77
N ILE A 132 6.21 -5.56 0.95
CA ILE A 132 6.10 -5.29 -0.48
C ILE A 132 4.85 -4.44 -0.68
N SER A 133 5.02 -3.27 -1.27
CA SER A 133 3.92 -2.34 -1.53
C SER A 133 3.23 -2.60 -2.86
N GLU A 134 3.95 -3.20 -3.82
CA GLU A 134 3.49 -3.39 -5.19
C GLU A 134 4.35 -4.45 -5.89
N SER A 135 3.81 -5.12 -6.90
CA SER A 135 4.56 -5.94 -7.86
C SER A 135 4.03 -5.71 -9.27
N SER A 136 4.91 -5.37 -10.21
CA SER A 136 4.55 -5.16 -11.61
C SER A 136 4.61 -6.44 -12.45
N THR A 137 4.85 -7.59 -11.83
CA THR A 137 4.84 -8.92 -12.45
C THR A 137 4.15 -9.93 -11.55
N ASN A 138 3.70 -11.06 -12.11
CA ASN A 138 2.74 -11.97 -11.49
C ASN A 138 3.27 -13.42 -11.39
N ILE A 139 4.52 -13.61 -10.95
CA ILE A 139 5.06 -14.96 -10.76
C ILE A 139 4.62 -15.49 -9.39
N VAL A 140 3.73 -16.47 -9.39
CA VAL A 140 3.28 -17.15 -8.16
C VAL A 140 4.36 -18.12 -7.68
N ALA A 141 4.73 -18.02 -6.40
CA ALA A 141 5.72 -18.91 -5.81
C ALA A 141 5.13 -20.29 -5.56
N GLY A 142 5.83 -21.33 -6.01
CA GLY A 142 5.57 -22.72 -5.68
C GLY A 142 6.32 -23.20 -4.43
N PRO A 143 6.05 -24.43 -3.97
CA PRO A 143 6.80 -25.02 -2.85
C PRO A 143 8.30 -25.12 -3.16
N GLY A 144 9.13 -24.49 -2.34
CA GLY A 144 10.60 -24.49 -2.48
C GLY A 144 11.18 -23.38 -3.35
N ASP A 145 10.35 -22.56 -3.96
CA ASP A 145 10.83 -21.40 -4.73
C ASP A 145 11.46 -20.33 -3.82
N PRO A 146 12.47 -19.60 -4.32
CA PRO A 146 13.08 -18.52 -3.57
C PRO A 146 12.10 -17.36 -3.44
N THR A 147 11.84 -16.92 -2.20
CA THR A 147 10.93 -15.79 -1.91
C THR A 147 11.62 -14.74 -1.05
N TYR A 148 11.18 -13.49 -1.23
CA TYR A 148 11.48 -12.37 -0.33
C TYR A 148 10.16 -11.79 0.19
N LEU A 149 9.99 -11.75 1.50
CA LEU A 149 8.74 -11.33 2.15
C LEU A 149 7.48 -12.02 1.57
N GLY A 150 7.60 -13.31 1.21
CA GLY A 150 6.50 -14.09 0.67
C GLY A 150 6.23 -13.91 -0.83
N VAL A 151 6.99 -13.07 -1.53
CA VAL A 151 6.89 -12.85 -2.97
C VAL A 151 8.06 -13.54 -3.68
N HIS A 152 7.79 -14.26 -4.77
CA HIS A 152 8.81 -14.93 -5.57
C HIS A 152 9.87 -13.93 -6.06
N THR A 153 11.17 -14.24 -5.88
CA THR A 153 12.27 -13.30 -6.17
C THR A 153 12.44 -12.94 -7.64
N GLY A 154 11.85 -13.68 -8.56
CA GLY A 154 11.78 -13.35 -9.98
C GLY A 154 10.80 -12.21 -10.30
N ASN A 155 9.95 -11.82 -9.35
CA ASN A 155 9.05 -10.70 -9.56
C ASN A 155 9.78 -9.35 -9.48
N ARG A 156 9.29 -8.39 -10.26
CA ARG A 156 9.65 -6.99 -10.13
C ARG A 156 8.77 -6.33 -9.05
N ALA A 157 9.14 -6.59 -7.80
CA ALA A 157 8.43 -6.11 -6.63
C ALA A 157 9.08 -4.84 -6.06
N PHE A 158 8.27 -3.99 -5.44
CA PHE A 158 8.70 -2.73 -4.84
C PHE A 158 8.54 -2.82 -3.32
N PRO A 159 9.66 -2.92 -2.58
CA PRO A 159 9.62 -2.82 -1.13
C PRO A 159 9.12 -1.44 -0.69
N GLY A 160 8.30 -1.42 0.35
CA GLY A 160 7.90 -0.19 0.99
C GLY A 160 9.06 0.47 1.74
N TRP A 161 8.88 1.74 2.09
CA TRP A 161 9.86 2.49 2.86
C TRP A 161 9.99 1.94 4.28
N GLY A 162 11.23 1.72 4.72
CA GLY A 162 11.54 1.44 6.11
C GLY A 162 11.22 2.63 7.02
N ARG A 163 11.62 2.53 8.28
CA ARG A 163 11.43 3.61 9.24
C ARG A 163 12.13 4.89 8.79
N SER A 164 11.38 5.97 8.80
CA SER A 164 11.89 7.32 8.54
C SER A 164 11.41 8.30 9.60
N TRP A 165 12.14 9.39 9.80
CA TRP A 165 11.73 10.43 10.72
C TRP A 165 12.09 11.82 10.19
N ASN A 166 11.35 12.80 10.66
CA ASN A 166 11.68 14.20 10.43
C ASN A 166 11.44 15.02 11.70
N LEU A 167 12.25 16.04 11.88
CA LEU A 167 12.13 17.03 12.95
C LEU A 167 12.02 18.41 12.32
N GLY A 168 10.95 19.10 12.62
CA GLY A 168 10.67 20.43 12.10
C GLY A 168 10.62 21.49 13.18
N PHE A 169 11.09 22.69 12.86
CA PHE A 169 11.01 23.87 13.71
C PHE A 169 10.29 24.97 12.96
N THR A 170 9.31 25.60 13.60
CA THR A 170 8.62 26.78 13.06
C THR A 170 8.63 27.89 14.09
N TYR A 171 9.24 29.02 13.76
CA TYR A 171 9.23 30.21 14.59
C TYR A 171 8.21 31.21 14.02
N ARG A 172 7.41 31.79 14.91
CA ARG A 172 6.43 32.84 14.58
C ARG A 172 6.67 34.03 15.49
N PHE A 173 6.98 35.12 14.87
CA PHE A 173 7.21 36.44 15.49
C PHE A 173 6.05 37.39 15.19
#